data_094f8ba3933873d5883670759e9a6ed5
#
_entry.id   094f8ba3933873d5883670759e9a6ed5
#
_cell.length_a   1.000
_cell.length_b   1.000
_cell.length_c   1.000
_cell.angle_alpha   90.00
_cell.angle_beta   90.00
_cell.angle_gamma   90.00
#
_symmetry.space_group_name_H-M   'P 1'
#
loop_
_entity.id
_entity.type
_entity.pdbx_description
1 polymer ?
#
loop_
_entity_poly.entity_id
_entity_poly.type
_entity_poly.pdbx_seq_one_letter_code
_entity_poly.pdbx_strand_id
1 'polypeptide(L)'
;MLENFIREELDENNIPQTITISTLMGDREFRWDKAIYMPAGLSGFSDNNVFALANFPNEITSSFKLLQCLTDPELAFIIAPYNPESNLIAPEDIDPIAATHGIATQDLAIVLIITLQKPDGKDTVEMTVNLRAPILIDTARQTAFQVRLNKPQYDFRHPLTA
;
A
#
# COMPACT_ATOMS: atom_id res chain seq x y z
N MET A 1 16.65 -1.96 -9.96
CA MET A 1 16.29 -2.10 -8.56
C MET A 1 16.21 -0.74 -7.90
N LEU A 2 15.61 -0.63 -6.75
CA LEU A 2 15.42 0.68 -6.09
C LEU A 2 16.71 1.44 -5.87
N GLU A 3 17.75 0.77 -5.42
CA GLU A 3 19.03 1.41 -5.19
C GLU A 3 19.64 1.97 -6.49
N ASN A 4 19.55 1.22 -7.58
CA ASN A 4 20.04 1.70 -8.88
C ASN A 4 19.18 2.83 -9.40
N PHE A 5 17.88 2.74 -9.23
CA PHE A 5 16.95 3.80 -9.62
C PHE A 5 17.26 5.10 -8.89
N ILE A 6 17.41 5.03 -7.57
CA ILE A 6 17.73 6.21 -6.76
C ILE A 6 19.09 6.78 -7.13
N ARG A 7 20.10 5.93 -7.37
CA ARG A 7 21.44 6.39 -7.73
C ARG A 7 21.48 7.06 -9.09
N GLU A 8 20.67 6.62 -10.04
CA GLU A 8 20.59 7.27 -11.35
C GLU A 8 19.98 8.66 -11.26
N GLU A 9 19.02 8.84 -10.34
CA GLU A 9 18.33 10.10 -10.16
C GLU A 9 19.04 11.05 -9.19
N LEU A 10 19.93 10.54 -8.35
CA LEU A 10 20.56 11.28 -7.27
C LEU A 10 22.07 11.38 -7.44
N ASP A 11 22.56 12.60 -7.62
CA ASP A 11 24.01 12.90 -7.62
C ASP A 11 24.46 13.19 -6.18
N GLU A 12 25.66 12.73 -5.80
CA GLU A 12 26.22 12.90 -4.46
C GLU A 12 26.23 14.35 -3.98
N ASN A 13 26.35 15.31 -4.88
CA ASN A 13 26.42 16.73 -4.52
C ASN A 13 25.08 17.45 -4.69
N ASN A 14 24.05 16.79 -5.20
CA ASN A 14 22.79 17.45 -5.55
C ASN A 14 21.62 16.47 -5.47
N ILE A 15 21.58 15.71 -4.39
CA ILE A 15 20.55 14.69 -4.16
C ILE A 15 19.21 15.39 -3.89
N PRO A 16 18.20 15.30 -4.79
CA PRO A 16 16.88 15.78 -4.45
C PRO A 16 16.31 14.92 -3.31
N GLN A 17 15.92 15.57 -2.23
CA GLN A 17 15.33 14.91 -1.08
C GLN A 17 13.90 14.48 -1.34
N THR A 18 13.25 15.13 -2.28
CA THR A 18 11.82 14.97 -2.52
C THR A 18 11.53 14.89 -4.01
N ILE A 19 10.36 14.34 -4.33
CA ILE A 19 9.78 14.35 -5.67
C ILE A 19 8.34 14.84 -5.57
N THR A 20 7.91 15.68 -6.49
CA THR A 20 6.53 16.14 -6.57
C THR A 20 5.80 15.34 -7.63
N ILE A 21 4.69 14.73 -7.26
CA ILE A 21 3.84 13.94 -8.15
C ILE A 21 2.47 14.61 -8.25
N SER A 22 1.97 14.76 -9.47
CA SER A 22 0.58 15.17 -9.72
C SER A 22 -0.32 13.96 -9.51
N THR A 23 -0.82 13.82 -8.29
CA THR A 23 -1.69 12.70 -7.92
C THR A 23 -3.15 13.02 -8.24
N LEU A 24 -4.02 12.03 -8.09
CA LEU A 24 -5.47 12.21 -8.21
C LEU A 24 -6.04 13.22 -7.21
N MET A 25 -5.30 13.50 -6.13
CA MET A 25 -5.68 14.48 -5.10
C MET A 25 -4.87 15.79 -5.21
N GLY A 26 -4.32 16.07 -6.38
CA GLY A 26 -3.49 17.24 -6.63
C GLY A 26 -2.00 16.95 -6.42
N ASP A 27 -1.20 17.99 -6.54
CA ASP A 27 0.25 17.86 -6.41
C ASP A 27 0.64 17.51 -4.98
N ARG A 28 1.47 16.48 -4.84
CA ARG A 28 1.99 16.02 -3.55
C ARG A 28 3.48 15.85 -3.63
N GLU A 29 4.15 16.24 -2.54
CA GLU A 29 5.57 16.06 -2.38
C GLU A 29 5.84 14.78 -1.59
N PHE A 30 6.71 13.93 -2.13
CA PHE A 30 7.12 12.68 -1.47
C PHE A 30 8.62 12.71 -1.22
N ARG A 31 9.03 12.15 -0.09
CA ARG A 31 10.43 12.03 0.27
C ARG A 31 10.97 10.69 -0.20
N TRP A 32 12.13 10.72 -0.87
CA TRP A 32 12.78 9.48 -1.32
C TRP A 32 13.15 8.55 -0.16
N ASP A 33 13.53 9.12 0.99
CA ASP A 33 13.89 8.31 2.16
C ASP A 33 12.68 7.61 2.80
N LYS A 34 11.46 7.95 2.37
CA LYS A 34 10.21 7.28 2.79
C LYS A 34 9.65 6.37 1.73
N ALA A 35 10.34 6.20 0.61
CA ALA A 35 9.87 5.31 -0.46
C ALA A 35 9.83 3.86 0.01
N ILE A 36 8.86 3.13 -0.52
CA ILE A 36 8.66 1.70 -0.26
C ILE A 36 8.94 0.97 -1.56
N TYR A 37 9.84 0.00 -1.52
CA TYR A 37 10.17 -0.83 -2.67
C TYR A 37 9.34 -2.12 -2.64
N MET A 38 8.68 -2.41 -3.75
CA MET A 38 7.92 -3.65 -3.94
C MET A 38 8.58 -4.47 -5.05
N PRO A 39 9.41 -5.46 -4.70
CA PRO A 39 10.17 -6.21 -5.71
C PRO A 39 9.32 -6.89 -6.77
N ALA A 40 8.16 -7.40 -6.37
CA ALA A 40 7.23 -8.06 -7.28
C ALA A 40 6.11 -7.14 -7.76
N GLY A 41 6.08 -5.88 -7.34
CA GLY A 41 4.98 -4.98 -7.61
C GLY A 41 3.66 -5.44 -6.97
N LEU A 42 2.57 -4.89 -7.46
CA LEU A 42 1.22 -5.30 -7.09
C LEU A 42 0.62 -6.18 -8.19
N SER A 43 -0.39 -6.97 -7.83
CA SER A 43 -1.09 -7.82 -8.80
C SER A 43 -1.60 -6.97 -9.98
N GLY A 44 -1.17 -7.32 -11.19
CA GLY A 44 -1.48 -6.56 -12.40
C GLY A 44 -0.51 -5.41 -12.69
N PHE A 45 0.44 -5.11 -11.77
CA PHE A 45 1.36 -3.96 -11.88
C PHE A 45 2.78 -4.37 -11.46
N SER A 46 3.28 -5.47 -12.02
CA SER A 46 4.56 -6.05 -11.62
C SER A 46 5.76 -5.18 -11.95
N ASP A 47 5.63 -4.25 -12.91
CA ASP A 47 6.70 -3.37 -13.33
C ASP A 47 6.75 -2.06 -12.54
N ASN A 48 5.79 -1.85 -11.65
CA ASN A 48 5.72 -0.66 -10.82
C ASN A 48 6.17 -1.01 -9.41
N ASN A 49 7.36 -0.58 -9.03
CA ASN A 49 8.08 -1.11 -7.88
C ASN A 49 8.37 -0.09 -6.78
N VAL A 50 8.15 1.20 -7.03
CA VAL A 50 8.49 2.25 -6.07
C VAL A 50 7.24 3.04 -5.70
N PHE A 51 6.90 3.00 -4.43
CA PHE A 51 5.69 3.65 -3.92
C PHE A 51 6.01 4.50 -2.70
N ALA A 52 5.08 5.37 -2.35
CA ALA A 52 5.12 6.10 -1.08
C ALA A 52 3.71 6.34 -0.57
N LEU A 53 3.60 6.56 0.72
CA LEU A 53 2.33 6.81 1.38
C LEU A 53 2.09 8.31 1.50
N ALA A 54 0.84 8.72 1.23
CA ALA A 54 0.38 10.08 1.47
C ALA A 54 -0.90 10.05 2.29
N ASN A 55 -1.06 11.05 3.15
CA ASN A 55 -2.29 11.23 3.90
C ASN A 55 -3.35 11.87 3.01
N PHE A 56 -4.60 11.54 3.24
CA PHE A 56 -5.71 12.29 2.67
C PHE A 56 -5.77 13.67 3.32
N PRO A 57 -6.16 14.70 2.54
CA PRO A 57 -6.21 16.07 3.07
C PRO A 57 -7.34 16.29 4.07
N ASN A 58 -8.28 15.36 4.18
CA ASN A 58 -9.47 15.47 5.01
C ASN A 58 -9.34 14.61 6.26
N GLU A 59 -9.59 15.19 7.43
CA GLU A 59 -9.52 14.50 8.71
C GLU A 59 -10.54 13.36 8.83
N ILE A 60 -11.67 13.44 8.12
CA ILE A 60 -12.70 12.40 8.15
C ILE A 60 -12.18 11.07 7.64
N THR A 61 -11.19 11.11 6.75
CA THR A 61 -10.58 9.91 6.17
C THR A 61 -9.16 9.67 6.68
N SER A 62 -8.85 10.14 7.88
CA SER A 62 -7.50 10.08 8.43
C SER A 62 -6.97 8.65 8.62
N SER A 63 -7.87 7.66 8.75
CA SER A 63 -7.48 6.25 8.84
C SER A 63 -7.04 5.65 7.50
N PHE A 64 -7.39 6.31 6.39
CA PHE A 64 -6.99 5.86 5.06
C PHE A 64 -5.77 6.63 4.57
N LYS A 65 -5.01 6.00 3.69
CA LYS A 65 -3.84 6.61 3.06
C LYS A 65 -3.86 6.34 1.57
N LEU A 66 -3.12 7.15 0.83
CA LEU A 66 -2.88 6.90 -0.57
C LEU A 66 -1.54 6.20 -0.71
N LEU A 67 -1.52 5.09 -1.43
CA LEU A 67 -0.29 4.41 -1.85
C LEU A 67 -0.02 4.83 -3.28
N GLN A 68 0.91 5.76 -3.47
CA GLN A 68 1.21 6.38 -4.76
C GLN A 68 2.45 5.78 -5.38
N CYS A 69 2.35 5.36 -6.63
CA CYS A 69 3.52 4.97 -7.42
C CYS A 69 4.34 6.21 -7.76
N LEU A 70 5.63 6.18 -7.47
CA LEU A 70 6.51 7.32 -7.72
C LEU A 70 7.01 7.39 -9.17
N THR A 71 6.83 6.31 -9.93
CA THR A 71 7.23 6.23 -11.33
C THR A 71 6.06 6.32 -12.31
N ASP A 72 4.83 6.33 -11.79
CA ASP A 72 3.63 6.48 -12.60
C ASP A 72 2.61 7.33 -11.82
N PRO A 73 2.44 8.61 -12.19
CA PRO A 73 1.54 9.50 -11.46
C PRO A 73 0.07 9.07 -11.46
N GLU A 74 -0.34 8.28 -12.45
CA GLU A 74 -1.73 7.82 -12.55
C GLU A 74 -2.00 6.56 -11.73
N LEU A 75 -0.97 5.91 -11.21
CA LEU A 75 -1.11 4.68 -10.45
C LEU A 75 -1.07 4.94 -8.96
N ALA A 76 -2.22 4.79 -8.32
CA ALA A 76 -2.36 4.96 -6.88
C ALA A 76 -3.48 4.07 -6.34
N PHE A 77 -3.37 3.71 -5.08
CA PHE A 77 -4.35 2.86 -4.39
C PHE A 77 -4.74 3.50 -3.08
N ILE A 78 -6.02 3.41 -2.73
CA ILE A 78 -6.47 3.75 -1.39
C ILE A 78 -6.20 2.55 -0.51
N ILE A 79 -5.54 2.75 0.62
CA ILE A 79 -5.25 1.70 1.56
C ILE A 79 -5.70 2.08 2.97
N ALA A 80 -5.94 1.06 3.78
CA ALA A 80 -6.20 1.20 5.20
C ALA A 80 -5.21 0.35 5.98
N PRO A 81 -4.62 0.86 7.07
CA PRO A 81 -3.85 0.03 7.97
C PRO A 81 -4.75 -1.07 8.55
N TYR A 82 -4.23 -2.29 8.59
CA TYR A 82 -4.95 -3.40 9.19
C TYR A 82 -4.77 -3.38 10.70
N ASN A 83 -5.87 -3.47 11.42
CA ASN A 83 -5.86 -3.60 12.88
C ASN A 83 -5.97 -5.08 13.24
N PRO A 84 -4.94 -5.70 13.84
CA PRO A 84 -4.99 -7.12 14.23
C PRO A 84 -6.12 -7.44 15.22
N GLU A 85 -6.53 -6.47 16.02
CA GLU A 85 -7.64 -6.67 16.98
C GLU A 85 -8.99 -6.86 16.29
N SER A 86 -9.11 -6.50 15.01
CA SER A 86 -10.33 -6.73 14.23
C SER A 86 -10.59 -8.21 13.96
N ASN A 87 -9.56 -9.05 14.03
CA ASN A 87 -9.62 -10.49 13.75
C ASN A 87 -10.16 -10.85 12.37
N LEU A 88 -10.08 -9.92 11.41
CA LEU A 88 -10.52 -10.17 10.04
C LEU A 88 -9.60 -11.17 9.33
N ILE A 89 -8.31 -11.18 9.70
CA ILE A 89 -7.33 -12.13 9.18
C ILE A 89 -6.75 -12.88 10.38
N ALA A 90 -6.81 -14.20 10.34
CA ALA A 90 -6.23 -15.01 11.40
C ALA A 90 -4.70 -14.89 11.40
N PRO A 91 -4.07 -14.69 12.57
CA PRO A 91 -2.61 -14.60 12.64
C PRO A 91 -1.89 -15.82 12.06
N GLU A 92 -2.43 -17.00 12.23
CA GLU A 92 -1.84 -18.24 11.69
C GLU A 92 -1.85 -18.29 10.16
N ASP A 93 -2.64 -17.44 9.51
CA ASP A 93 -2.70 -17.39 8.05
C ASP A 93 -1.74 -16.35 7.47
N ILE A 94 -1.27 -15.41 8.27
CA ILE A 94 -0.41 -14.33 7.79
C ILE A 94 1.00 -14.38 8.36
N ASP A 95 1.17 -14.73 9.62
CA ASP A 95 2.48 -14.72 10.27
C ASP A 95 3.51 -15.64 9.60
N PRO A 96 3.15 -16.85 9.16
CA PRO A 96 4.11 -17.68 8.43
C PRO A 96 4.55 -17.06 7.10
N ILE A 97 3.66 -16.35 6.42
CA ILE A 97 3.99 -15.69 5.15
C ILE A 97 4.97 -14.55 5.41
N ALA A 98 4.73 -13.75 6.44
CA ALA A 98 5.64 -12.68 6.81
C ALA A 98 7.03 -13.24 7.15
N ALA A 99 7.09 -14.33 7.89
CA ALA A 99 8.34 -14.99 8.22
C ALA A 99 9.08 -15.50 6.98
N THR A 100 8.35 -16.04 6.00
CA THR A 100 8.93 -16.48 4.72
C THR A 100 9.57 -15.33 3.96
N HIS A 101 9.02 -14.11 4.08
CA HIS A 101 9.60 -12.92 3.49
C HIS A 101 10.69 -12.27 4.36
N GLY A 102 11.03 -12.89 5.47
CA GLY A 102 12.07 -12.37 6.35
C GLY A 102 11.68 -11.15 7.15
N ILE A 103 10.39 -10.91 7.35
CA ILE A 103 9.90 -9.75 8.07
C ILE A 103 9.76 -10.11 9.55
N ALA A 104 10.49 -9.39 10.41
CA ALA A 104 10.37 -9.57 11.85
C ALA A 104 9.03 -9.05 12.35
N THR A 105 8.47 -9.72 13.35
CA THR A 105 7.12 -9.38 13.86
C THR A 105 7.01 -7.91 14.27
N GLN A 106 8.03 -7.36 14.92
CA GLN A 106 8.03 -5.97 15.37
C GLN A 106 8.12 -4.96 14.21
N ASP A 107 8.56 -5.42 13.04
CA ASP A 107 8.72 -4.56 11.86
C ASP A 107 7.58 -4.72 10.86
N LEU A 108 6.65 -5.62 11.12
CA LEU A 108 5.57 -5.92 10.20
C LEU A 108 4.43 -4.92 10.34
N ALA A 109 4.08 -4.27 9.24
CA ALA A 109 2.83 -3.55 9.08
C ALA A 109 2.02 -4.20 7.96
N ILE A 110 0.71 -4.22 8.11
CA ILE A 110 -0.19 -4.79 7.12
C ILE A 110 -1.14 -3.69 6.67
N VAL A 111 -1.28 -3.52 5.36
CA VAL A 111 -2.25 -2.61 4.78
C VAL A 111 -3.14 -3.35 3.81
N LEU A 112 -4.37 -2.87 3.68
CA LEU A 112 -5.38 -3.50 2.83
C LEU A 112 -5.84 -2.48 1.79
N ILE A 113 -6.03 -2.97 0.55
CA ILE A 113 -6.51 -2.12 -0.55
C ILE A 113 -8.02 -1.93 -0.39
N ILE A 114 -8.45 -0.68 -0.47
CA ILE A 114 -9.85 -0.27 -0.39
C ILE A 114 -10.37 -0.04 -1.80
N THR A 115 -11.56 -0.56 -2.09
CA THR A 115 -12.27 -0.27 -3.33
C THR A 115 -13.51 0.54 -2.99
N LEU A 116 -13.69 1.65 -3.73
CA LEU A 116 -14.89 2.47 -3.68
C LEU A 116 -15.73 2.12 -4.90
N GLN A 117 -17.00 1.81 -4.67
CA GLN A 117 -17.91 1.44 -5.74
C GLN A 117 -19.26 2.07 -5.51
N LYS A 118 -19.84 2.61 -6.58
CA LYS A 118 -21.21 3.11 -6.56
C LYS A 118 -22.07 2.11 -7.32
N PRO A 119 -22.85 1.28 -6.60
CA PRO A 119 -23.73 0.31 -7.27
C PRO A 119 -24.79 1.00 -8.12
N ASP A 120 -25.18 0.34 -9.20
CA ASP A 120 -26.23 0.84 -10.10
C ASP A 120 -27.52 1.05 -9.32
N GLY A 121 -28.15 2.22 -9.53
CA GLY A 121 -29.42 2.57 -8.90
C GLY A 121 -29.32 3.02 -7.44
N LYS A 122 -28.10 3.15 -6.90
CA LYS A 122 -27.86 3.66 -5.55
C LYS A 122 -27.10 4.97 -5.58
N ASP A 123 -27.43 5.87 -4.69
CA ASP A 123 -26.73 7.16 -4.54
C ASP A 123 -25.59 7.10 -3.54
N THR A 124 -25.43 5.97 -2.85
CA THR A 124 -24.40 5.79 -1.83
C THR A 124 -23.20 5.04 -2.39
N VAL A 125 -22.01 5.43 -1.94
CA VAL A 125 -20.76 4.75 -2.26
C VAL A 125 -20.57 3.61 -1.27
N GLU A 126 -20.31 2.41 -1.78
CA GLU A 126 -19.94 1.26 -0.97
C GLU A 126 -18.43 1.15 -0.92
N MET A 127 -17.91 0.89 0.29
CA MET A 127 -16.50 0.60 0.48
C MET A 127 -16.31 -0.87 0.79
N THR A 128 -15.35 -1.45 0.11
CA THR A 128 -14.93 -2.82 0.39
C THR A 128 -13.43 -2.88 0.56
N VAL A 129 -12.96 -3.89 1.27
CA VAL A 129 -11.55 -4.10 1.52
C VAL A 129 -11.13 -5.47 0.99
N ASN A 130 -9.96 -5.53 0.38
CA ASN A 130 -9.42 -6.77 -0.14
C ASN A 130 -8.70 -7.52 0.98
N LEU A 131 -9.36 -8.53 1.56
CA LEU A 131 -8.76 -9.39 2.59
C LEU A 131 -7.92 -10.51 1.99
N ARG A 132 -8.15 -10.86 0.72
CA ARG A 132 -7.45 -11.98 0.08
C ARG A 132 -6.02 -11.66 -0.30
N ALA A 133 -5.73 -10.40 -0.59
CA ALA A 133 -4.40 -9.99 -1.05
C ALA A 133 -3.87 -8.80 -0.25
N PRO A 134 -3.60 -8.99 1.05
CA PRO A 134 -3.02 -7.93 1.88
C PRO A 134 -1.61 -7.59 1.42
N ILE A 135 -1.17 -6.38 1.76
CA ILE A 135 0.20 -5.92 1.52
C ILE A 135 0.94 -5.96 2.85
N LEU A 136 2.02 -6.72 2.90
CA LEU A 136 2.91 -6.81 4.06
C LEU A 136 4.06 -5.83 3.86
N ILE A 137 4.27 -4.96 4.82
CA ILE A 137 5.33 -3.95 4.78
C ILE A 137 6.37 -4.28 5.85
N ASP A 138 7.61 -4.40 5.42
CA ASP A 138 8.76 -4.43 6.32
C ASP A 138 9.18 -2.98 6.58
N THR A 139 8.83 -2.47 7.75
CA THR A 139 9.06 -1.06 8.07
C THR A 139 10.54 -0.76 8.31
N ALA A 140 11.33 -1.77 8.68
CA ALA A 140 12.77 -1.59 8.88
C ALA A 140 13.53 -1.46 7.56
N ARG A 141 13.12 -2.22 6.54
CA ARG A 141 13.78 -2.22 5.22
C ARG A 141 13.05 -1.40 4.18
N GLN A 142 11.86 -0.91 4.50
CA GLN A 142 11.00 -0.19 3.56
C GLN A 142 10.73 -0.97 2.28
N THR A 143 10.48 -2.26 2.44
CA THR A 143 10.07 -3.15 1.38
C THR A 143 8.66 -3.65 1.65
N ALA A 144 7.94 -4.03 0.60
CA ALA A 144 6.58 -4.51 0.76
C ALA A 144 6.28 -5.63 -0.24
N PHE A 145 5.34 -6.47 0.12
CA PHE A 145 4.95 -7.63 -0.68
C PHE A 145 3.43 -7.79 -0.61
N GLN A 146 2.78 -7.82 -1.76
CA GLN A 146 1.38 -8.23 -1.81
C GLN A 146 1.36 -9.76 -1.80
N VAL A 147 0.67 -10.34 -0.82
CA VAL A 147 0.58 -11.78 -0.66
C VAL A 147 -0.85 -12.23 -0.90
N ARG A 148 -1.04 -13.52 -1.17
CA ARG A 148 -2.37 -14.05 -1.45
C ARG A 148 -2.74 -15.08 -0.39
N LEU A 149 -3.88 -14.88 0.26
CA LEU A 149 -4.44 -15.81 1.22
C LEU A 149 -5.42 -16.74 0.47
N ASN A 150 -5.11 -18.04 0.43
CA ASN A 150 -5.83 -19.02 -0.38
C ASN A 150 -6.94 -19.71 0.41
N LYS A 151 -7.71 -18.96 1.18
CA LYS A 151 -8.83 -19.47 1.96
C LYS A 151 -10.13 -18.76 1.57
N PRO A 152 -11.26 -19.49 1.45
CA PRO A 152 -12.50 -18.91 0.96
C PRO A 152 -13.07 -17.79 1.83
N GLN A 153 -12.77 -17.77 3.14
CA GLN A 153 -13.27 -16.74 4.04
C GLN A 153 -12.66 -15.36 3.77
N TYR A 154 -11.52 -15.30 3.07
CA TYR A 154 -10.90 -14.02 2.72
C TYR A 154 -11.40 -13.55 1.37
N ASP A 155 -12.25 -12.53 1.40
CA ASP A 155 -12.92 -12.01 0.22
C ASP A 155 -12.13 -10.83 -0.37
N PHE A 156 -12.17 -10.68 -1.70
CA PHE A 156 -11.64 -9.50 -2.38
C PHE A 156 -12.42 -8.24 -2.04
N ARG A 157 -13.69 -8.37 -1.70
CA ARG A 157 -14.63 -7.27 -1.50
C ARG A 157 -15.37 -7.45 -0.18
N HIS A 158 -14.61 -7.53 0.89
CA HIS A 158 -15.20 -7.59 2.22
C HIS A 158 -15.81 -6.22 2.55
N PRO A 159 -17.10 -6.15 2.88
CA PRO A 159 -17.73 -4.85 3.19
C PRO A 159 -17.09 -4.20 4.40
N LEU A 160 -16.81 -2.90 4.27
CA LEU A 160 -16.43 -2.07 5.39
C LEU A 160 -17.67 -1.42 5.96
N THR A 161 -18.01 -1.80 7.17
CA THR A 161 -19.05 -1.13 7.92
C THR A 161 -18.45 0.03 8.69
N ALA A 162 -19.12 1.17 8.58
CA ALA A 162 -18.68 2.37 9.28
C ALA A 162 -18.77 2.18 10.80
#